data_18e6aca512dd0da53fb7635a61b203ee
#
_entry.id   18e6aca512dd0da53fb7635a61b203ee
#
_cell.length_a   1.000
_cell.length_b   1.000
_cell.length_c   1.000
_cell.angle_alpha   90.00
_cell.angle_beta   90.00
_cell.angle_gamma   90.00
#
_symmetry.space_group_name_H-M   'P 1'
#
loop_
_entity.id
_entity.type
_entity.pdbx_description
1 polymer ?
#
loop_
_entity_poly.entity_id
_entity_poly.type
_entity_poly.pdbx_seq_one_letter_code
_entity_poly.pdbx_strand_id
1 'polypeptide(L)'
;RSSDNVLEEVLAIHQKNIGVLSLEATEAVLNHHDLAKMYTPGVAELSLMIAQNHELAREWTISGKLIAVITDGSAVLGLGNMGTQAGLPIVEGKALLYKNLAGVDAIPLALEQKSVDEMVQTIENLQNSFAGIHLEDISAPKCFEIEEKLQQRLNIPVYHDDQEGTAIVVLAGLINAAKIKGKPLNELRVVINGVGASGVATAKLCIQAGITHLTLVDRQGVLREEDPTLNPYQRALLRQVIKPSVENKDLATAVVNQDVFLGLSEADVLTPALIKSMNQDPIIFALANPKPEIEPALAQANGVRLLATGSSKYPNQVNNILVFPGLFKGLLAAKGRKVDVGLQMTVARSLAAMISEPTVEKFIPNVFDGGVVDTVFNAVLDYIKQEKTMAEEGT
;
A
#
# COMPACT_ATOMS: atom_id res chain seq x y z
N ARG A 1 17.26 5.87 21.80
CA ARG A 1 16.66 4.92 22.75
C ARG A 1 17.00 3.52 22.27
N SER A 2 17.42 2.63 23.16
CA SER A 2 17.74 1.24 22.80
C SER A 2 16.45 0.51 22.35
N SER A 3 16.60 -0.50 21.50
CA SER A 3 15.46 -1.33 21.05
C SER A 3 14.71 -1.97 22.22
N ASP A 4 15.38 -2.26 23.30
CA ASP A 4 14.81 -2.89 24.49
C ASP A 4 13.82 -1.96 25.21
N ASN A 5 14.10 -0.67 25.25
CA ASN A 5 13.20 0.32 25.87
C ASN A 5 11.88 0.49 25.08
N VAL A 6 11.95 0.42 23.74
CA VAL A 6 10.76 0.49 22.89
C VAL A 6 9.87 -0.74 23.08
N LEU A 7 10.46 -1.94 23.19
CA LEU A 7 9.70 -3.17 23.43
C LEU A 7 8.96 -3.14 24.77
N GLU A 8 9.63 -2.68 25.84
CA GLU A 8 9.00 -2.55 27.16
C GLU A 8 7.81 -1.57 27.14
N GLU A 9 7.95 -0.43 26.45
CA GLU A 9 6.87 0.54 26.29
C GLU A 9 5.68 -0.07 25.51
N VAL A 10 5.94 -0.79 24.43
CA VAL A 10 4.91 -1.47 23.60
C VAL A 10 4.15 -2.52 24.44
N LEU A 11 4.86 -3.37 25.15
CA LEU A 11 4.25 -4.40 26.00
C LEU A 11 3.38 -3.77 27.09
N ALA A 12 3.87 -2.72 27.75
CA ALA A 12 3.12 -2.02 28.81
C ALA A 12 1.80 -1.44 28.27
N ILE A 13 1.81 -0.82 27.08
CA ILE A 13 0.62 -0.24 26.46
C ILE A 13 -0.41 -1.34 26.11
N HIS A 14 0.03 -2.39 25.41
CA HIS A 14 -0.87 -3.46 24.95
C HIS A 14 -1.44 -4.29 26.10
N GLN A 15 -0.65 -4.58 27.13
CA GLN A 15 -1.13 -5.32 28.30
C GLN A 15 -2.13 -4.51 29.14
N LYS A 16 -1.88 -3.21 29.35
CA LYS A 16 -2.74 -2.34 30.13
C LYS A 16 -4.14 -2.21 29.51
N ASN A 17 -4.21 -2.09 28.20
CA ASN A 17 -5.46 -1.78 27.49
C ASN A 17 -6.09 -2.99 26.81
N ILE A 18 -5.45 -4.15 26.81
CA ILE A 18 -5.82 -5.34 26.00
C ILE A 18 -5.93 -4.91 24.53
N GLY A 19 -4.79 -4.54 23.95
CA GLY A 19 -4.70 -3.95 22.62
C GLY A 19 -4.70 -2.42 22.63
N VAL A 20 -4.88 -1.82 21.45
CA VAL A 20 -4.78 -0.36 21.26
C VAL A 20 -6.06 0.27 20.69
N LEU A 21 -7.13 -0.52 20.56
CA LEU A 21 -8.42 -0.08 20.04
C LEU A 21 -9.54 -0.31 21.06
N SER A 22 -10.54 0.53 21.01
CA SER A 22 -11.84 0.33 21.65
C SER A 22 -12.96 0.73 20.70
N LEU A 23 -14.12 0.13 20.85
CA LEU A 23 -15.34 0.56 20.17
C LEU A 23 -16.13 1.45 21.11
N GLU A 24 -16.64 2.55 20.56
CA GLU A 24 -17.35 3.57 21.31
C GLU A 24 -18.78 3.70 20.80
N ALA A 25 -19.75 3.73 21.71
CA ALA A 25 -21.13 4.03 21.37
C ALA A 25 -21.30 5.56 21.23
N THR A 26 -22.01 6.01 20.20
CA THR A 26 -22.28 7.43 19.98
C THR A 26 -23.48 7.95 20.80
N GLU A 27 -24.34 7.04 21.27
CA GLU A 27 -25.55 7.35 22.01
C GLU A 27 -25.58 6.61 23.34
N ALA A 28 -26.21 7.24 24.33
CA ALA A 28 -26.43 6.63 25.64
C ALA A 28 -27.85 6.05 25.77
N VAL A 29 -27.97 4.94 26.46
CA VAL A 29 -29.27 4.34 26.83
C VAL A 29 -29.43 4.42 28.35
N LEU A 30 -30.22 5.39 28.82
CA LEU A 30 -30.37 5.68 30.25
C LEU A 30 -31.76 5.40 30.78
N ASN A 31 -32.74 5.19 29.91
CA ASN A 31 -34.13 4.97 30.27
C ASN A 31 -34.88 4.17 29.19
N HIS A 32 -36.14 3.80 29.48
CA HIS A 32 -36.95 3.04 28.51
C HIS A 32 -37.22 3.76 27.20
N HIS A 33 -37.29 5.09 27.20
CA HIS A 33 -37.48 5.86 26.00
C HIS A 33 -36.25 5.78 25.07
N ASP A 34 -35.06 5.86 25.66
CA ASP A 34 -33.81 5.69 24.88
C ASP A 34 -33.69 4.26 24.35
N LEU A 35 -34.05 3.26 25.18
CA LEU A 35 -34.07 1.87 24.74
C LEU A 35 -35.02 1.65 23.55
N ALA A 36 -36.19 2.27 23.57
CA ALA A 36 -37.17 2.16 22.50
C ALA A 36 -36.66 2.77 21.18
N LYS A 37 -35.87 3.85 21.24
CA LYS A 37 -35.24 4.49 20.09
C LYS A 37 -34.04 3.67 19.59
N MET A 38 -33.15 3.27 20.47
CA MET A 38 -31.86 2.67 20.09
C MET A 38 -31.95 1.16 19.85
N TYR A 39 -33.01 0.52 20.24
CA TYR A 39 -33.24 -0.90 20.01
C TYR A 39 -34.69 -1.18 19.58
N THR A 40 -35.55 -1.73 20.40
CA THR A 40 -36.92 -2.07 20.01
C THR A 40 -37.90 -1.11 20.66
N PRO A 41 -38.94 -0.62 19.93
CA PRO A 41 -39.34 -0.95 18.54
C PRO A 41 -38.64 -0.14 17.43
N GLY A 42 -37.89 0.92 17.74
CA GLY A 42 -37.35 1.84 16.76
C GLY A 42 -36.49 1.17 15.68
N VAL A 43 -35.56 0.31 16.06
CA VAL A 43 -34.67 -0.43 15.15
C VAL A 43 -35.45 -1.38 14.22
N ALA A 44 -36.59 -1.91 14.66
CA ALA A 44 -37.43 -2.76 13.81
C ALA A 44 -37.97 -1.99 12.59
N GLU A 45 -38.35 -0.73 12.78
CA GLU A 45 -38.80 0.14 11.67
C GLU A 45 -37.66 0.39 10.67
N LEU A 46 -36.44 0.66 11.15
CA LEU A 46 -35.27 0.80 10.29
C LEU A 46 -35.01 -0.47 9.48
N SER A 47 -35.11 -1.65 10.11
CA SER A 47 -34.94 -2.93 9.43
C SER A 47 -35.95 -3.14 8.33
N LEU A 48 -37.23 -2.77 8.54
CA LEU A 48 -38.28 -2.85 7.52
C LEU A 48 -37.99 -1.93 6.33
N MET A 49 -37.52 -0.72 6.59
CA MET A 49 -37.17 0.23 5.55
C MET A 49 -35.95 -0.23 4.73
N ILE A 50 -34.92 -0.74 5.43
CA ILE A 50 -33.71 -1.29 4.78
C ILE A 50 -34.05 -2.53 3.95
N ALA A 51 -34.98 -3.38 4.41
CA ALA A 51 -35.43 -4.53 3.63
C ALA A 51 -36.09 -4.13 2.31
N GLN A 52 -36.73 -2.97 2.25
CA GLN A 52 -37.33 -2.43 1.04
C GLN A 52 -36.30 -1.69 0.14
N ASN A 53 -35.27 -1.12 0.74
CA ASN A 53 -34.20 -0.40 0.02
C ASN A 53 -32.86 -0.65 0.74
N HIS A 54 -32.08 -1.58 0.24
CA HIS A 54 -30.82 -2.04 0.87
C HIS A 54 -29.76 -0.94 0.94
N GLU A 55 -29.79 0.08 0.04
CA GLU A 55 -28.82 1.19 0.07
C GLU A 55 -28.90 2.00 1.36
N LEU A 56 -30.07 2.05 2.01
CA LEU A 56 -30.26 2.73 3.30
C LEU A 56 -29.40 2.13 4.42
N ALA A 57 -28.99 0.87 4.32
CA ALA A 57 -28.10 0.26 5.30
C ALA A 57 -26.79 1.04 5.44
N ARG A 58 -26.23 1.53 4.33
CA ARG A 58 -24.99 2.31 4.33
C ARG A 58 -25.17 3.74 4.83
N GLU A 59 -26.37 4.27 4.76
CA GLU A 59 -26.67 5.62 5.27
C GLU A 59 -26.97 5.62 6.75
N TRP A 60 -27.54 4.52 7.28
CA TRP A 60 -28.11 4.46 8.63
C TRP A 60 -27.38 3.50 9.58
N THR A 61 -26.40 2.78 9.13
CA THR A 61 -25.59 1.88 9.98
C THR A 61 -24.10 2.16 9.83
N ILE A 62 -23.30 1.61 10.74
CA ILE A 62 -21.84 1.70 10.71
C ILE A 62 -21.23 1.13 9.40
N SER A 63 -21.98 0.30 8.68
CA SER A 63 -21.53 -0.28 7.40
C SER A 63 -21.19 0.80 6.33
N GLY A 64 -21.68 2.02 6.49
CA GLY A 64 -21.36 3.14 5.59
C GLY A 64 -20.02 3.81 5.85
N LYS A 65 -19.35 3.49 6.95
CA LYS A 65 -18.09 4.16 7.37
C LYS A 65 -17.02 3.26 7.95
N LEU A 66 -17.28 1.96 8.11
CA LEU A 66 -16.36 1.02 8.76
C LEU A 66 -15.48 0.31 7.74
N ILE A 67 -14.17 0.37 7.96
CA ILE A 67 -13.17 -0.34 7.15
C ILE A 67 -12.75 -1.63 7.86
N ALA A 68 -12.72 -2.74 7.13
CA ALA A 68 -12.13 -3.99 7.59
C ALA A 68 -10.65 -4.04 7.20
N VAL A 69 -9.76 -4.15 8.16
CA VAL A 69 -8.32 -4.36 7.95
C VAL A 69 -8.04 -5.85 8.17
N ILE A 70 -7.79 -6.57 7.07
CA ILE A 70 -7.81 -8.04 7.03
C ILE A 70 -6.43 -8.58 6.74
N THR A 71 -5.99 -9.56 7.50
CA THR A 71 -4.76 -10.33 7.28
C THR A 71 -5.01 -11.82 7.48
N ASP A 72 -4.14 -12.65 6.90
CA ASP A 72 -3.99 -14.06 7.28
C ASP A 72 -2.64 -14.37 7.93
N GLY A 73 -1.80 -13.35 8.09
CA GLY A 73 -0.49 -13.47 8.71
C GLY A 73 0.55 -14.24 7.90
N SER A 74 0.32 -14.44 6.59
CA SER A 74 1.19 -15.25 5.73
C SER A 74 2.45 -14.53 5.25
N ALA A 75 2.52 -13.19 5.37
CA ALA A 75 3.68 -12.40 4.94
C ALA A 75 3.86 -11.14 5.81
N VAL A 76 4.21 -11.34 7.09
CA VAL A 76 4.31 -10.27 8.08
C VAL A 76 5.66 -9.57 8.01
N LEU A 77 5.70 -8.30 7.59
CA LEU A 77 6.86 -7.38 7.69
C LEU A 77 8.24 -7.97 7.33
N GLY A 78 8.39 -8.76 6.32
CA GLY A 78 9.68 -9.40 6.00
C GLY A 78 10.09 -10.53 6.96
N LEU A 79 9.25 -10.86 7.95
CA LEU A 79 9.43 -12.01 8.84
C LEU A 79 8.88 -13.31 8.22
N GLY A 80 8.12 -13.17 7.13
CA GLY A 80 7.50 -14.29 6.44
C GLY A 80 6.18 -14.73 7.06
N ASN A 81 5.86 -16.01 6.92
CA ASN A 81 4.63 -16.58 7.47
C ASN A 81 4.75 -16.76 8.99
N MET A 82 4.07 -15.88 9.72
CA MET A 82 4.05 -15.88 11.20
C MET A 82 2.77 -16.50 11.78
N GLY A 83 1.82 -16.85 10.93
CA GLY A 83 0.51 -17.34 11.35
C GLY A 83 -0.51 -16.23 11.60
N THR A 84 -1.76 -16.62 11.63
CA THR A 84 -2.90 -15.71 11.68
C THR A 84 -2.89 -14.78 12.89
N GLN A 85 -2.69 -15.32 14.10
CA GLN A 85 -2.72 -14.53 15.33
C GLN A 85 -1.58 -13.51 15.40
N ALA A 86 -0.41 -13.85 14.88
CA ALA A 86 0.74 -12.95 14.85
C ALA A 86 0.54 -11.74 13.91
N GLY A 87 -0.41 -11.82 13.00
CA GLY A 87 -0.82 -10.69 12.16
C GLY A 87 -1.70 -9.66 12.87
N LEU A 88 -2.35 -10.02 13.98
CA LEU A 88 -3.27 -9.12 14.70
C LEU A 88 -2.65 -7.79 15.12
N PRO A 89 -1.48 -7.72 15.74
CA PRO A 89 -0.88 -6.44 16.13
C PRO A 89 -0.68 -5.48 14.96
N ILE A 90 -0.40 -6.00 13.77
CA ILE A 90 -0.20 -5.19 12.57
C ILE A 90 -1.51 -4.56 12.11
N VAL A 91 -2.56 -5.37 11.94
CA VAL A 91 -3.86 -4.86 11.47
C VAL A 91 -4.55 -4.00 12.51
N GLU A 92 -4.35 -4.27 13.80
CA GLU A 92 -4.81 -3.41 14.89
C GLU A 92 -4.09 -2.05 14.86
N GLY A 93 -2.78 -2.04 14.66
CA GLY A 93 -2.00 -0.82 14.47
C GLY A 93 -2.45 0.00 13.26
N LYS A 94 -2.75 -0.65 12.13
CA LYS A 94 -3.31 0.02 10.95
C LYS A 94 -4.68 0.64 11.25
N ALA A 95 -5.55 -0.07 11.95
CA ALA A 95 -6.85 0.46 12.36
C ALA A 95 -6.72 1.68 13.30
N LEU A 96 -5.78 1.65 14.24
CA LEU A 96 -5.44 2.80 15.09
C LEU A 96 -4.98 4.00 14.24
N LEU A 97 -4.14 3.78 13.24
CA LEU A 97 -3.66 4.85 12.36
C LEU A 97 -4.78 5.46 11.52
N TYR A 98 -5.73 4.66 11.02
CA TYR A 98 -6.94 5.19 10.37
C TYR A 98 -7.67 6.18 11.25
N LYS A 99 -7.89 5.83 12.52
CA LYS A 99 -8.63 6.68 13.45
C LYS A 99 -7.84 7.94 13.80
N ASN A 100 -6.59 7.79 14.22
CA ASN A 100 -5.78 8.91 14.69
C ASN A 100 -5.42 9.92 13.59
N LEU A 101 -5.14 9.45 12.38
CA LEU A 101 -4.65 10.31 11.29
C LEU A 101 -5.77 10.85 10.42
N ALA A 102 -6.85 10.09 10.22
CA ALA A 102 -7.91 10.45 9.29
C ALA A 102 -9.33 10.47 9.90
N GLY A 103 -9.49 10.10 11.16
CA GLY A 103 -10.81 9.99 11.79
C GLY A 103 -11.68 8.86 11.21
N VAL A 104 -11.08 7.89 10.54
CA VAL A 104 -11.76 6.76 9.91
C VAL A 104 -11.87 5.59 10.88
N ASP A 105 -13.08 5.05 11.02
CA ASP A 105 -13.34 3.86 11.84
C ASP A 105 -12.90 2.60 11.07
N ALA A 106 -12.06 1.80 11.71
CA ALA A 106 -11.56 0.56 11.16
C ALA A 106 -11.42 -0.50 12.24
N ILE A 107 -11.60 -1.77 11.89
CA ILE A 107 -11.40 -2.90 12.79
C ILE A 107 -10.46 -3.94 12.21
N PRO A 108 -9.62 -4.58 13.07
CA PRO A 108 -8.73 -5.65 12.65
C PRO A 108 -9.50 -6.97 12.52
N LEU A 109 -9.25 -7.70 11.44
CA LEU A 109 -9.77 -9.05 11.23
C LEU A 109 -8.63 -9.97 10.81
N ALA A 110 -8.37 -11.00 11.59
CA ALA A 110 -7.39 -12.04 11.27
C ALA A 110 -8.13 -13.31 10.83
N LEU A 111 -7.91 -13.74 9.60
CA LEU A 111 -8.53 -14.92 9.01
C LEU A 111 -7.55 -16.09 9.03
N GLU A 112 -8.06 -17.30 9.26
CA GLU A 112 -7.27 -18.51 9.08
C GLU A 112 -6.74 -18.60 7.64
N GLN A 113 -5.52 -19.12 7.50
CA GLN A 113 -4.89 -19.35 6.21
C GLN A 113 -5.63 -20.48 5.47
N LYS A 114 -6.35 -20.10 4.43
CA LYS A 114 -7.17 -20.99 3.61
C LYS A 114 -6.80 -20.82 2.14
N SER A 115 -7.46 -21.57 1.27
CA SER A 115 -7.36 -21.37 -0.18
C SER A 115 -7.82 -19.97 -0.58
N VAL A 116 -7.40 -19.52 -1.76
CA VAL A 116 -7.85 -18.23 -2.32
C VAL A 116 -9.37 -18.17 -2.38
N ASP A 117 -10.04 -19.20 -2.88
CA ASP A 117 -11.50 -19.21 -3.02
C ASP A 117 -12.23 -19.18 -1.67
N GLU A 118 -11.73 -19.88 -0.66
CA GLU A 118 -12.29 -19.83 0.70
C GLU A 118 -12.13 -18.45 1.34
N MET A 119 -10.97 -17.83 1.20
CA MET A 119 -10.71 -16.48 1.73
C MET A 119 -11.58 -15.44 1.03
N VAL A 120 -11.67 -15.50 -0.29
CA VAL A 120 -12.54 -14.61 -1.09
C VAL A 120 -13.99 -14.76 -0.68
N GLN A 121 -14.49 -16.00 -0.54
CA GLN A 121 -15.86 -16.26 -0.10
C GLN A 121 -16.14 -15.73 1.30
N THR A 122 -15.18 -15.89 2.22
CA THR A 122 -15.33 -15.38 3.60
C THR A 122 -15.46 -13.87 3.60
N ILE A 123 -14.60 -13.16 2.87
CA ILE A 123 -14.62 -11.69 2.80
C ILE A 123 -15.88 -11.19 2.07
N GLU A 124 -16.27 -11.86 0.98
CA GLU A 124 -17.51 -11.55 0.25
C GLU A 124 -18.73 -11.63 1.17
N ASN A 125 -18.80 -12.66 2.02
CA ASN A 125 -19.90 -12.84 2.97
C ASN A 125 -19.94 -11.73 4.05
N LEU A 126 -18.84 -11.05 4.32
CA LEU A 126 -18.74 -9.97 5.30
C LEU A 126 -18.99 -8.57 4.69
N GLN A 127 -19.04 -8.43 3.37
CA GLN A 127 -19.02 -7.11 2.70
C GLN A 127 -20.13 -6.17 3.13
N ASN A 128 -21.30 -6.70 3.49
CA ASN A 128 -22.45 -5.86 3.88
C ASN A 128 -22.24 -5.10 5.18
N SER A 129 -21.28 -5.48 6.00
CA SER A 129 -20.94 -4.82 7.27
C SER A 129 -19.87 -3.73 7.11
N PHE A 130 -19.29 -3.57 5.92
CA PHE A 130 -18.14 -2.70 5.71
C PHE A 130 -18.33 -1.76 4.51
N ALA A 131 -17.68 -0.60 4.61
CA ALA A 131 -17.61 0.38 3.52
C ALA A 131 -16.37 0.21 2.65
N GLY A 132 -15.40 -0.58 3.07
CA GLY A 132 -14.20 -0.89 2.32
C GLY A 132 -13.37 -1.98 2.97
N ILE A 133 -12.49 -2.58 2.17
CA ILE A 133 -11.60 -3.67 2.57
C ILE A 133 -10.15 -3.25 2.36
N HIS A 134 -9.38 -3.28 3.45
CA HIS A 134 -7.94 -3.11 3.44
C HIS A 134 -7.28 -4.46 3.74
N LEU A 135 -6.64 -5.05 2.74
CA LEU A 135 -5.86 -6.28 2.89
C LEU A 135 -4.44 -5.95 3.36
N GLU A 136 -3.90 -6.78 4.25
CA GLU A 136 -2.58 -6.58 4.85
C GLU A 136 -1.84 -7.91 5.00
N ASP A 137 -0.54 -7.93 4.68
CA ASP A 137 0.38 -9.04 4.99
C ASP A 137 -0.07 -10.41 4.47
N ILE A 138 -0.64 -10.45 3.28
CA ILE A 138 -1.02 -11.67 2.57
C ILE A 138 0.06 -11.99 1.53
N SER A 139 0.58 -13.21 1.57
CA SER A 139 1.71 -13.61 0.74
C SER A 139 1.40 -13.66 -0.76
N ALA A 140 2.40 -13.30 -1.59
CA ALA A 140 2.37 -13.54 -3.01
C ALA A 140 2.64 -15.05 -3.31
N PRO A 141 2.08 -15.61 -4.39
CA PRO A 141 1.25 -14.95 -5.39
C PRO A 141 -0.26 -14.88 -5.04
N LYS A 142 -0.69 -15.52 -3.95
CA LYS A 142 -2.12 -15.61 -3.63
C LYS A 142 -2.78 -14.25 -3.39
N CYS A 143 -2.04 -13.27 -2.88
CA CYS A 143 -2.56 -11.91 -2.63
C CYS A 143 -3.07 -11.25 -3.92
N PHE A 144 -2.44 -11.49 -5.06
CA PHE A 144 -2.87 -10.94 -6.35
C PHE A 144 -4.24 -11.48 -6.75
N GLU A 145 -4.41 -12.79 -6.66
CA GLU A 145 -5.65 -13.46 -7.03
C GLU A 145 -6.80 -13.12 -6.07
N ILE A 146 -6.51 -13.05 -4.76
CA ILE A 146 -7.49 -12.63 -3.75
C ILE A 146 -7.99 -11.22 -4.05
N GLU A 147 -7.09 -10.27 -4.24
CA GLU A 147 -7.46 -8.88 -4.53
C GLU A 147 -8.26 -8.77 -5.82
N GLU A 148 -7.80 -9.39 -6.90
CA GLU A 148 -8.47 -9.37 -8.20
C GLU A 148 -9.90 -9.92 -8.11
N LYS A 149 -10.09 -11.08 -7.49
CA LYS A 149 -11.42 -11.69 -7.30
C LYS A 149 -12.33 -10.83 -6.41
N LEU A 150 -11.80 -10.26 -5.34
CA LEU A 150 -12.58 -9.36 -4.48
C LEU A 150 -12.98 -8.08 -5.21
N GLN A 151 -12.09 -7.47 -5.99
CA GLN A 151 -12.40 -6.29 -6.80
C GLN A 151 -13.51 -6.57 -7.82
N GLN A 152 -13.58 -7.78 -8.36
CA GLN A 152 -14.63 -8.19 -9.28
C GLN A 152 -15.97 -8.47 -8.60
N ARG A 153 -15.97 -9.01 -7.38
CA ARG A 153 -17.16 -9.51 -6.67
C ARG A 153 -17.78 -8.52 -5.70
N LEU A 154 -16.96 -7.64 -5.08
CA LEU A 154 -17.45 -6.71 -4.08
C LEU A 154 -17.94 -5.40 -4.69
N ASN A 155 -18.94 -4.80 -4.04
CA ASN A 155 -19.45 -3.46 -4.38
C ASN A 155 -18.77 -2.33 -3.58
N ILE A 156 -17.77 -2.67 -2.80
CA ILE A 156 -16.98 -1.76 -1.96
C ILE A 156 -15.52 -1.78 -2.40
N PRO A 157 -14.75 -0.71 -2.17
CA PRO A 157 -13.35 -0.67 -2.57
C PRO A 157 -12.52 -1.72 -1.83
N VAL A 158 -11.59 -2.33 -2.57
CA VAL A 158 -10.61 -3.31 -2.09
C VAL A 158 -9.21 -2.78 -2.39
N TYR A 159 -8.36 -2.80 -1.41
CA TYR A 159 -6.99 -2.29 -1.46
C TYR A 159 -6.07 -3.23 -0.69
N HIS A 160 -4.90 -3.53 -1.24
CA HIS A 160 -3.85 -4.29 -0.56
C HIS A 160 -2.65 -3.38 -0.32
N ASP A 161 -2.37 -3.07 0.93
CA ASP A 161 -1.38 -2.06 1.31
C ASP A 161 0.04 -2.40 0.85
N ASP A 162 0.43 -3.68 0.95
CA ASP A 162 1.76 -4.16 0.51
C ASP A 162 1.96 -4.04 -1.01
N GLN A 163 0.89 -4.03 -1.78
CA GLN A 163 0.92 -3.80 -3.21
C GLN A 163 0.81 -2.31 -3.53
N GLU A 164 -0.39 -1.77 -3.47
CA GLU A 164 -0.71 -0.43 -3.95
C GLU A 164 -0.07 0.67 -3.11
N GLY A 165 -0.03 0.51 -1.79
CA GLY A 165 0.54 1.53 -0.90
C GLY A 165 2.01 1.75 -1.17
N THR A 166 2.79 0.68 -1.24
CA THR A 166 4.21 0.74 -1.56
C THR A 166 4.46 1.31 -2.95
N ALA A 167 3.73 0.81 -3.95
CA ALA A 167 3.87 1.29 -5.34
C ALA A 167 3.61 2.79 -5.47
N ILE A 168 2.57 3.30 -4.81
CA ILE A 168 2.20 4.73 -4.84
C ILE A 168 3.32 5.59 -4.26
N VAL A 169 3.85 5.23 -3.08
CA VAL A 169 4.91 6.02 -2.44
C VAL A 169 6.22 5.95 -3.22
N VAL A 170 6.57 4.77 -3.74
CA VAL A 170 7.77 4.62 -4.59
C VAL A 170 7.65 5.50 -5.82
N LEU A 171 6.51 5.49 -6.52
CA LEU A 171 6.33 6.34 -7.69
C LEU A 171 6.39 7.84 -7.33
N ALA A 172 5.79 8.26 -6.24
CA ALA A 172 5.88 9.64 -5.76
C ALA A 172 7.34 10.08 -5.57
N GLY A 173 8.14 9.23 -4.92
CA GLY A 173 9.57 9.45 -4.75
C GLY A 173 10.35 9.48 -6.06
N LEU A 174 10.06 8.58 -6.99
CA LEU A 174 10.69 8.56 -8.32
C LEU A 174 10.40 9.81 -9.13
N ILE A 175 9.18 10.31 -9.10
CA ILE A 175 8.80 11.56 -9.79
C ILE A 175 9.71 12.70 -9.31
N ASN A 176 9.90 12.86 -8.03
CA ASN A 176 10.73 13.92 -7.47
C ASN A 176 12.23 13.66 -7.65
N ALA A 177 12.68 12.43 -7.47
CA ALA A 177 14.08 12.07 -7.71
C ALA A 177 14.50 12.27 -9.18
N ALA A 178 13.62 11.98 -10.12
CA ALA A 178 13.85 12.24 -11.54
C ALA A 178 14.02 13.73 -11.82
N LYS A 179 13.24 14.60 -11.18
CA LYS A 179 13.39 16.06 -11.29
C LYS A 179 14.75 16.52 -10.79
N ILE A 180 15.23 16.02 -9.65
CA ILE A 180 16.54 16.36 -9.09
C ILE A 180 17.65 15.87 -10.01
N LYS A 181 17.55 14.64 -10.54
CA LYS A 181 18.49 14.07 -11.49
C LYS A 181 18.49 14.81 -12.84
N GLY A 182 17.42 15.52 -13.16
CA GLY A 182 17.26 16.23 -14.44
C GLY A 182 17.01 15.29 -15.64
N LYS A 183 16.40 14.11 -15.38
CA LYS A 183 16.05 13.16 -16.43
C LYS A 183 14.54 12.91 -16.43
N PRO A 184 13.87 12.93 -17.61
CA PRO A 184 12.45 12.61 -17.70
C PRO A 184 12.13 11.24 -17.12
N LEU A 185 11.01 11.12 -16.43
CA LEU A 185 10.61 9.88 -15.75
C LEU A 185 10.55 8.69 -16.73
N ASN A 186 10.00 8.89 -17.91
CA ASN A 186 9.87 7.86 -18.95
C ASN A 186 11.20 7.45 -19.62
N GLU A 187 12.27 8.19 -19.41
CA GLU A 187 13.60 7.85 -19.90
C GLU A 187 14.46 7.11 -18.85
N LEU A 188 13.98 6.99 -17.62
CA LEU A 188 14.70 6.27 -16.57
C LEU A 188 14.85 4.80 -16.91
N ARG A 189 16.05 4.28 -16.69
CA ARG A 189 16.36 2.86 -16.75
C ARG A 189 16.33 2.30 -15.33
N VAL A 190 15.39 1.40 -15.06
CA VAL A 190 15.03 0.97 -13.70
C VAL A 190 15.26 -0.52 -13.53
N VAL A 191 15.91 -0.90 -12.45
CA VAL A 191 15.97 -2.29 -11.96
C VAL A 191 15.09 -2.43 -10.72
N ILE A 192 14.16 -3.39 -10.73
CA ILE A 192 13.41 -3.80 -9.57
C ILE A 192 13.98 -5.14 -9.08
N ASN A 193 14.54 -5.15 -7.89
CA ASN A 193 15.06 -6.35 -7.23
C ASN A 193 14.09 -6.84 -6.16
N GLY A 194 13.37 -7.88 -6.50
CA GLY A 194 12.25 -8.42 -5.73
C GLY A 194 10.92 -8.23 -6.46
N VAL A 195 10.34 -9.34 -6.93
CA VAL A 195 9.13 -9.34 -7.76
C VAL A 195 8.01 -10.14 -7.07
N GLY A 196 7.85 -9.86 -5.78
CA GLY A 196 6.71 -10.31 -4.96
C GLY A 196 5.56 -9.30 -5.02
N ALA A 197 4.78 -9.22 -3.94
CA ALA A 197 3.61 -8.35 -3.85
C ALA A 197 3.92 -6.89 -4.22
N SER A 198 4.88 -6.28 -3.54
CA SER A 198 5.27 -4.89 -3.77
C SER A 198 6.00 -4.68 -5.10
N GLY A 199 6.84 -5.63 -5.50
CA GLY A 199 7.58 -5.55 -6.77
C GLY A 199 6.68 -5.59 -8.00
N VAL A 200 5.70 -6.46 -8.03
CA VAL A 200 4.71 -6.53 -9.11
C VAL A 200 3.88 -5.24 -9.19
N ALA A 201 3.38 -4.78 -8.06
CA ALA A 201 2.56 -3.56 -8.02
C ALA A 201 3.37 -2.32 -8.42
N THR A 202 4.61 -2.21 -7.96
CA THR A 202 5.51 -1.11 -8.31
C THR A 202 5.84 -1.13 -9.81
N ALA A 203 6.12 -2.29 -10.38
CA ALA A 203 6.35 -2.45 -11.81
C ALA A 203 5.14 -2.01 -12.64
N LYS A 204 3.93 -2.43 -12.27
CA LYS A 204 2.69 -2.01 -12.93
C LYS A 204 2.56 -0.48 -12.96
N LEU A 205 2.80 0.15 -11.81
CA LEU A 205 2.64 1.59 -11.69
C LEU A 205 3.73 2.36 -12.45
N CYS A 206 4.97 1.86 -12.44
CA CYS A 206 6.05 2.39 -13.25
C CYS A 206 5.76 2.33 -14.74
N ILE A 207 5.24 1.20 -15.22
CA ILE A 207 4.84 1.03 -16.62
C ILE A 207 3.73 2.03 -16.97
N GLN A 208 2.74 2.17 -16.13
CA GLN A 208 1.64 3.13 -16.34
C GLN A 208 2.14 4.58 -16.36
N ALA A 209 3.22 4.87 -15.63
CA ALA A 209 3.88 6.18 -15.65
C ALA A 209 4.77 6.40 -16.88
N GLY A 210 4.87 5.43 -17.78
CA GLY A 210 5.64 5.51 -19.00
C GLY A 210 7.08 4.97 -18.91
N ILE A 211 7.45 4.34 -17.80
CA ILE A 211 8.77 3.70 -17.64
C ILE A 211 8.73 2.34 -18.33
N THR A 212 9.41 2.23 -19.50
CA THR A 212 9.45 0.99 -20.29
C THR A 212 10.79 0.26 -20.18
N HIS A 213 11.87 0.95 -19.84
CA HIS A 213 13.19 0.36 -19.56
C HIS A 213 13.21 -0.18 -18.12
N LEU A 214 12.56 -1.30 -17.92
CA LEU A 214 12.35 -1.91 -16.61
C LEU A 214 12.88 -3.34 -16.62
N THR A 215 13.85 -3.62 -15.75
CA THR A 215 14.44 -4.95 -15.57
C THR A 215 13.98 -5.51 -14.22
N LEU A 216 13.35 -6.68 -14.24
CA LEU A 216 12.84 -7.36 -13.06
C LEU A 216 13.82 -8.47 -12.67
N VAL A 217 14.22 -8.47 -11.40
CA VAL A 217 15.23 -9.40 -10.86
C VAL A 217 14.70 -10.06 -9.60
N ASP A 218 14.84 -11.37 -9.50
CA ASP A 218 14.61 -12.13 -8.28
C ASP A 218 15.87 -12.88 -7.83
N ARG A 219 15.75 -13.81 -6.88
CA ARG A 219 16.88 -14.62 -6.39
C ARG A 219 17.58 -15.45 -7.45
N GLN A 220 16.88 -15.80 -8.53
CA GLN A 220 17.41 -16.60 -9.63
C GLN A 220 18.04 -15.74 -10.74
N GLY A 221 17.92 -14.42 -10.63
CA GLY A 221 18.42 -13.46 -11.58
C GLY A 221 17.33 -12.71 -12.33
N VAL A 222 17.67 -12.19 -13.51
CA VAL A 222 16.76 -11.43 -14.36
C VAL A 222 15.61 -12.34 -14.84
N LEU A 223 14.37 -11.89 -14.61
CA LEU A 223 13.18 -12.60 -15.07
C LEU A 223 13.06 -12.58 -16.58
N ARG A 224 12.69 -13.72 -17.15
CA ARG A 224 12.46 -13.91 -18.58
C ARG A 224 11.09 -14.54 -18.81
N GLU A 225 10.40 -14.12 -19.85
CA GLU A 225 9.05 -14.59 -20.17
C GLU A 225 8.96 -16.12 -20.31
N GLU A 226 10.04 -16.73 -20.79
CA GLU A 226 10.13 -18.18 -21.02
C GLU A 226 10.34 -19.01 -19.74
N ASP A 227 10.61 -18.37 -18.60
CA ASP A 227 10.83 -19.08 -17.32
C ASP A 227 9.52 -19.73 -16.85
N PRO A 228 9.48 -21.07 -16.72
CA PRO A 228 8.27 -21.77 -16.31
C PRO A 228 7.87 -21.54 -14.86
N THR A 229 8.79 -21.00 -14.03
CA THR A 229 8.53 -20.74 -12.60
C THR A 229 7.77 -19.44 -12.35
N LEU A 230 7.62 -18.58 -13.37
CA LEU A 230 6.91 -17.31 -13.23
C LEU A 230 5.42 -17.53 -13.01
N ASN A 231 4.86 -16.74 -12.08
CA ASN A 231 3.42 -16.64 -11.96
C ASN A 231 2.82 -15.79 -13.11
N PRO A 232 1.50 -15.86 -13.36
CA PRO A 232 0.86 -15.11 -14.44
C PRO A 232 1.04 -13.60 -14.36
N TYR A 233 1.14 -13.06 -13.15
CA TYR A 233 1.28 -11.61 -12.91
C TYR A 233 2.66 -11.12 -13.30
N GLN A 234 3.71 -11.85 -12.95
CA GLN A 234 5.09 -11.56 -13.38
C GLN A 234 5.22 -11.66 -14.90
N ARG A 235 4.66 -12.70 -15.50
CA ARG A 235 4.70 -12.92 -16.96
C ARG A 235 4.00 -11.80 -17.72
N ALA A 236 2.86 -11.32 -17.23
CA ALA A 236 2.13 -10.21 -17.84
C ALA A 236 2.93 -8.90 -17.85
N LEU A 237 3.73 -8.65 -16.80
CA LEU A 237 4.63 -7.49 -16.75
C LEU A 237 5.71 -7.55 -17.83
N LEU A 238 6.34 -8.71 -18.00
CA LEU A 238 7.44 -8.89 -18.96
C LEU A 238 7.04 -8.67 -20.41
N ARG A 239 5.76 -8.81 -20.73
CA ARG A 239 5.20 -8.51 -22.05
C ARG A 239 5.08 -7.01 -22.35
N GLN A 240 5.14 -6.18 -21.31
CA GLN A 240 4.93 -4.73 -21.40
C GLN A 240 6.24 -3.93 -21.34
N VAL A 241 7.37 -4.56 -21.05
CA VAL A 241 8.67 -3.91 -20.90
C VAL A 241 9.59 -4.22 -22.06
N ILE A 242 10.58 -3.36 -22.27
CA ILE A 242 11.66 -3.62 -23.24
C ILE A 242 12.49 -4.79 -22.73
N LYS A 243 12.60 -5.84 -23.53
CA LYS A 243 13.33 -7.05 -23.13
C LYS A 243 14.77 -6.72 -22.80
N PRO A 244 15.30 -7.13 -21.63
CA PRO A 244 16.71 -6.99 -21.31
C PRO A 244 17.56 -7.81 -22.29
N SER A 245 18.84 -7.44 -22.47
CA SER A 245 19.74 -8.20 -23.31
C SER A 245 19.89 -9.64 -22.79
N VAL A 246 20.17 -10.58 -23.68
CA VAL A 246 20.24 -12.03 -23.36
C VAL A 246 21.33 -12.35 -22.33
N GLU A 247 22.33 -11.48 -22.17
CA GLU A 247 23.49 -11.65 -21.29
C GLU A 247 23.22 -11.32 -19.82
N ASN A 248 22.13 -10.58 -19.53
CA ASN A 248 21.80 -10.17 -18.17
C ASN A 248 21.16 -11.32 -17.38
N LYS A 249 21.96 -12.05 -16.61
CA LYS A 249 21.49 -13.19 -15.80
C LYS A 249 21.48 -12.95 -14.31
N ASP A 250 22.25 -12.01 -13.79
CA ASP A 250 22.36 -11.69 -12.38
C ASP A 250 22.14 -10.21 -12.09
N LEU A 251 22.03 -9.88 -10.81
CA LEU A 251 21.85 -8.49 -10.37
C LEU A 251 23.04 -7.62 -10.77
N ALA A 252 24.26 -8.13 -10.67
CA ALA A 252 25.47 -7.39 -11.00
C ALA A 252 25.50 -6.93 -12.45
N THR A 253 25.04 -7.76 -13.37
CA THR A 253 24.89 -7.43 -14.79
C THR A 253 23.67 -6.53 -15.03
N ALA A 254 22.55 -6.78 -14.32
CA ALA A 254 21.31 -6.04 -14.48
C ALA A 254 21.43 -4.55 -14.14
N VAL A 255 22.24 -4.18 -13.13
CA VAL A 255 22.38 -2.79 -12.67
C VAL A 255 23.32 -1.95 -13.53
N VAL A 256 24.09 -2.56 -14.43
CA VAL A 256 25.03 -1.84 -15.29
C VAL A 256 24.28 -0.83 -16.16
N ASN A 257 24.74 0.43 -16.14
CA ASN A 257 24.13 1.54 -16.90
C ASN A 257 22.64 1.78 -16.58
N GLN A 258 22.20 1.45 -15.37
CA GLN A 258 20.85 1.76 -14.91
C GLN A 258 20.84 3.06 -14.09
N ASP A 259 19.72 3.77 -14.13
CA ASP A 259 19.52 5.03 -13.40
C ASP A 259 18.98 4.81 -12.00
N VAL A 260 18.18 3.74 -11.82
CA VAL A 260 17.40 3.48 -10.60
C VAL A 260 17.53 2.03 -10.19
N PHE A 261 17.78 1.82 -8.90
CA PHE A 261 17.64 0.54 -8.22
C PHE A 261 16.49 0.64 -7.21
N LEU A 262 15.49 -0.22 -7.37
CA LEU A 262 14.38 -0.39 -6.43
C LEU A 262 14.54 -1.74 -5.72
N GLY A 263 14.99 -1.71 -4.47
CA GLY A 263 15.18 -2.89 -3.65
C GLY A 263 13.93 -3.22 -2.84
N LEU A 264 13.31 -4.36 -3.12
CA LEU A 264 12.08 -4.86 -2.50
C LEU A 264 12.22 -6.33 -2.05
N SER A 265 13.41 -6.76 -1.68
CA SER A 265 13.72 -8.17 -1.45
C SER A 265 14.57 -8.40 -0.21
N GLU A 266 15.88 -8.37 -0.34
CA GLU A 266 16.82 -8.86 0.66
C GLU A 266 17.87 -7.83 1.08
N ALA A 267 18.30 -7.95 2.34
CA ALA A 267 19.39 -7.15 2.87
C ALA A 267 20.72 -7.40 2.15
N ASP A 268 21.56 -6.37 2.11
CA ASP A 268 22.98 -6.44 1.74
C ASP A 268 23.28 -6.94 0.32
N VAL A 269 22.32 -6.86 -0.60
CA VAL A 269 22.51 -7.29 -2.00
C VAL A 269 23.11 -6.24 -2.91
N LEU A 270 23.02 -4.95 -2.53
CA LEU A 270 23.58 -3.84 -3.30
C LEU A 270 24.94 -3.44 -2.72
N THR A 271 26.00 -3.67 -3.49
CA THR A 271 27.38 -3.38 -3.07
C THR A 271 27.89 -2.07 -3.68
N PRO A 272 28.95 -1.45 -3.12
CA PRO A 272 29.60 -0.29 -3.75
C PRO A 272 30.03 -0.53 -5.19
N ALA A 273 30.50 -1.73 -5.52
CA ALA A 273 30.90 -2.10 -6.89
C ALA A 273 29.72 -2.07 -7.85
N LEU A 274 28.53 -2.54 -7.42
CA LEU A 274 27.31 -2.49 -8.21
C LEU A 274 26.85 -1.04 -8.44
N ILE A 275 26.90 -0.21 -7.41
CA ILE A 275 26.56 1.23 -7.53
C ILE A 275 27.46 1.94 -8.53
N LYS A 276 28.76 1.66 -8.51
CA LYS A 276 29.73 2.26 -9.47
C LYS A 276 29.48 1.86 -10.92
N SER A 277 28.83 0.72 -11.15
CA SER A 277 28.48 0.27 -12.51
C SER A 277 27.21 0.92 -13.05
N MET A 278 26.42 1.56 -12.20
CA MET A 278 25.22 2.30 -12.59
C MET A 278 25.57 3.62 -13.28
N ASN A 279 24.57 4.24 -13.89
CA ASN A 279 24.70 5.59 -14.43
C ASN A 279 25.05 6.59 -13.32
N GLN A 280 25.64 7.70 -13.72
CA GLN A 280 26.00 8.80 -12.81
C GLN A 280 24.76 9.27 -12.05
N ASP A 281 24.96 9.62 -10.76
CA ASP A 281 23.91 10.09 -9.87
C ASP A 281 22.72 9.13 -9.76
N PRO A 282 22.97 7.90 -9.32
CA PRO A 282 21.93 6.87 -9.28
C PRO A 282 20.88 7.15 -8.21
N ILE A 283 19.65 6.74 -8.48
CA ILE A 283 18.53 6.75 -7.54
C ILE A 283 18.44 5.37 -6.90
N ILE A 284 18.57 5.31 -5.57
CA ILE A 284 18.57 4.06 -4.81
C ILE A 284 17.40 4.07 -3.81
N PHE A 285 16.50 3.10 -3.96
CA PHE A 285 15.46 2.80 -2.97
C PHE A 285 15.80 1.45 -2.34
N ALA A 286 16.32 1.48 -1.12
CA ALA A 286 16.70 0.27 -0.37
C ALA A 286 15.64 -0.01 0.69
N LEU A 287 14.58 -0.74 0.30
CA LEU A 287 13.34 -0.87 1.06
C LEU A 287 13.20 -2.19 1.82
N ALA A 288 14.15 -3.12 1.72
CA ALA A 288 14.11 -4.39 2.44
C ALA A 288 14.03 -4.17 3.97
N ASN A 289 13.22 -4.97 4.63
CA ASN A 289 13.03 -4.95 6.07
C ASN A 289 13.40 -6.33 6.67
N PRO A 290 13.98 -6.35 7.89
CA PRO A 290 14.32 -5.22 8.77
C PRO A 290 15.60 -4.47 8.38
N LYS A 291 16.43 -5.04 7.50
CA LYS A 291 17.71 -4.50 7.06
C LYS A 291 17.67 -4.17 5.57
N PRO A 292 18.13 -2.96 5.14
CA PRO A 292 18.07 -2.55 3.75
C PRO A 292 19.08 -3.29 2.86
N GLU A 293 18.91 -3.19 1.55
CA GLU A 293 19.80 -3.75 0.53
C GLU A 293 21.22 -3.20 0.60
N ILE A 294 21.37 -2.00 1.13
CA ILE A 294 22.64 -1.36 1.46
C ILE A 294 22.45 -0.44 2.67
N GLU A 295 23.40 -0.42 3.57
CA GLU A 295 23.39 0.54 4.68
C GLU A 295 23.51 1.97 4.16
N PRO A 296 22.66 2.92 4.60
CA PRO A 296 22.66 4.29 4.11
C PRO A 296 24.00 5.00 4.20
N ALA A 297 24.76 4.81 5.30
CA ALA A 297 26.09 5.37 5.45
C ALA A 297 27.07 4.87 4.38
N LEU A 298 26.99 3.58 4.02
CA LEU A 298 27.84 2.98 2.97
C LEU A 298 27.44 3.51 1.59
N ALA A 299 26.16 3.67 1.31
CA ALA A 299 25.67 4.24 0.06
C ALA A 299 26.15 5.68 -0.11
N GLN A 300 25.99 6.49 0.92
CA GLN A 300 26.44 7.90 0.91
C GLN A 300 27.97 8.03 0.75
N ALA A 301 28.73 7.16 1.44
CA ALA A 301 30.19 7.13 1.31
C ALA A 301 30.66 6.76 -0.13
N ASN A 302 29.79 6.15 -0.93
CA ASN A 302 30.04 5.80 -2.33
C ASN A 302 29.32 6.73 -3.33
N GLY A 303 28.95 7.93 -2.88
CA GLY A 303 28.45 9.00 -3.72
C GLY A 303 26.96 8.96 -4.05
N VAL A 304 26.17 8.12 -3.38
CA VAL A 304 24.71 8.09 -3.55
C VAL A 304 24.10 9.30 -2.84
N ARG A 305 23.45 10.17 -3.60
CA ARG A 305 22.75 11.36 -3.08
C ARG A 305 21.24 11.13 -3.00
N LEU A 306 20.67 10.40 -3.96
CA LEU A 306 19.24 10.14 -4.07
C LEU A 306 18.92 8.78 -3.46
N LEU A 307 18.74 8.77 -2.15
CA LEU A 307 18.54 7.56 -1.35
C LEU A 307 17.22 7.61 -0.60
N ALA A 308 16.42 6.57 -0.72
CA ALA A 308 15.22 6.31 0.07
C ALA A 308 15.32 4.95 0.76
N THR A 309 14.73 4.82 1.95
CA THR A 309 14.66 3.58 2.72
C THR A 309 13.28 3.36 3.31
N GLY A 310 13.05 2.19 3.89
CA GLY A 310 11.85 1.91 4.69
C GLY A 310 11.95 2.37 6.15
N SER A 311 13.10 2.87 6.59
CA SER A 311 13.36 3.22 8.00
C SER A 311 13.05 4.68 8.31
N SER A 312 12.36 4.92 9.42
CA SER A 312 12.12 6.27 9.96
C SER A 312 13.37 6.97 10.47
N LYS A 313 14.50 6.27 10.60
CA LYS A 313 15.79 6.80 11.06
C LYS A 313 16.49 7.67 10.02
N TYR A 314 16.08 7.56 8.75
CA TYR A 314 16.72 8.24 7.63
C TYR A 314 15.74 9.14 6.90
N PRO A 315 16.21 10.18 6.19
CA PRO A 315 15.37 11.00 5.31
C PRO A 315 14.77 10.15 4.19
N ASN A 316 13.67 10.64 3.59
CA ASN A 316 13.01 10.00 2.45
C ASN A 316 12.53 8.57 2.75
N GLN A 317 11.85 8.41 3.85
CA GLN A 317 11.22 7.14 4.20
C GLN A 317 10.07 6.81 3.23
N VAL A 318 10.08 5.61 2.68
CA VAL A 318 8.92 5.03 2.01
C VAL A 318 8.04 4.38 3.08
N ASN A 319 6.87 4.97 3.30
CA ASN A 319 5.92 4.53 4.33
C ASN A 319 4.49 4.59 3.80
N ASN A 320 3.81 3.46 3.83
CA ASN A 320 2.43 3.33 3.33
C ASN A 320 1.41 4.17 4.10
N ILE A 321 1.75 4.63 5.30
CA ILE A 321 0.93 5.59 6.08
C ILE A 321 0.66 6.88 5.29
N LEU A 322 1.51 7.24 4.35
CA LEU A 322 1.26 8.38 3.45
C LEU A 322 -0.01 8.19 2.61
N VAL A 323 -0.46 6.96 2.40
CA VAL A 323 -1.51 6.62 1.44
C VAL A 323 -2.82 6.25 2.11
N PHE A 324 -2.86 5.13 2.86
CA PHE A 324 -4.12 4.46 3.18
C PHE A 324 -5.11 5.30 4.02
N PRO A 325 -4.69 6.12 5.00
CA PRO A 325 -5.65 6.90 5.77
C PRO A 325 -6.42 7.91 4.91
N GLY A 326 -5.74 8.71 4.13
CA GLY A 326 -6.32 9.69 3.22
C GLY A 326 -7.09 9.04 2.06
N LEU A 327 -6.59 7.93 1.53
CA LEU A 327 -7.24 7.18 0.45
C LEU A 327 -8.65 6.73 0.85
N PHE A 328 -8.77 6.04 1.98
CA PHE A 328 -10.09 5.56 2.43
C PHE A 328 -10.99 6.67 2.94
N LYS A 329 -10.43 7.71 3.57
CA LYS A 329 -11.22 8.91 3.89
C LYS A 329 -11.87 9.51 2.65
N GLY A 330 -11.12 9.62 1.56
CA GLY A 330 -11.63 10.10 0.28
C GLY A 330 -12.65 9.16 -0.37
N LEU A 331 -12.37 7.86 -0.39
CA LEU A 331 -13.28 6.84 -0.93
C LEU A 331 -14.62 6.82 -0.17
N LEU A 332 -14.61 6.95 1.14
CA LEU A 332 -15.82 7.02 1.95
C LEU A 332 -16.63 8.27 1.62
N ALA A 333 -15.99 9.43 1.57
CA ALA A 333 -16.65 10.71 1.28
C ALA A 333 -17.25 10.77 -0.13
N ALA A 334 -16.54 10.22 -1.11
CA ALA A 334 -16.96 10.24 -2.51
C ALA A 334 -17.82 9.03 -2.92
N LYS A 335 -18.06 8.08 -1.99
CA LYS A 335 -18.70 6.79 -2.27
C LYS A 335 -17.99 6.04 -3.42
N GLY A 336 -16.66 6.07 -3.41
CA GLY A 336 -15.81 5.39 -4.39
C GLY A 336 -15.89 3.88 -4.25
N ARG A 337 -15.85 3.18 -5.39
CA ARG A 337 -16.02 1.72 -5.43
C ARG A 337 -14.76 0.97 -5.82
N LYS A 338 -13.75 1.65 -6.38
CA LYS A 338 -12.53 1.02 -6.94
C LYS A 338 -11.27 1.80 -6.56
N VAL A 339 -10.20 1.05 -6.38
CA VAL A 339 -8.83 1.56 -6.30
C VAL A 339 -8.10 1.05 -7.54
N ASP A 340 -8.34 1.70 -8.67
CA ASP A 340 -7.71 1.37 -9.95
C ASP A 340 -6.35 2.04 -10.12
N VAL A 341 -5.66 1.71 -11.21
CA VAL A 341 -4.33 2.25 -11.51
C VAL A 341 -4.38 3.77 -11.72
N GLY A 342 -5.45 4.29 -12.29
CA GLY A 342 -5.63 5.75 -12.48
C GLY A 342 -5.69 6.49 -11.15
N LEU A 343 -6.42 5.98 -10.18
CA LEU A 343 -6.45 6.53 -8.83
C LEU A 343 -5.10 6.46 -8.15
N GLN A 344 -4.41 5.33 -8.24
CA GLN A 344 -3.06 5.16 -7.68
C GLN A 344 -2.07 6.19 -8.27
N MET A 345 -2.10 6.39 -9.58
CA MET A 345 -1.30 7.41 -10.28
C MET A 345 -1.60 8.82 -9.78
N THR A 346 -2.87 9.13 -9.63
CA THR A 346 -3.32 10.46 -9.15
C THR A 346 -2.83 10.72 -7.74
N VAL A 347 -2.94 9.75 -6.84
CA VAL A 347 -2.44 9.86 -5.47
C VAL A 347 -0.91 10.01 -5.45
N ALA A 348 -0.18 9.22 -6.23
CA ALA A 348 1.28 9.33 -6.32
C ALA A 348 1.73 10.72 -6.79
N ARG A 349 1.10 11.26 -7.83
CA ARG A 349 1.39 12.61 -8.33
C ARG A 349 1.08 13.70 -7.31
N SER A 350 -0.01 13.56 -6.58
CA SER A 350 -0.41 14.52 -5.55
C SER A 350 0.55 14.50 -4.36
N LEU A 351 1.01 13.33 -3.93
CA LEU A 351 2.03 13.22 -2.89
C LEU A 351 3.36 13.82 -3.33
N ALA A 352 3.81 13.56 -4.56
CA ALA A 352 5.01 14.18 -5.11
C ALA A 352 4.91 15.70 -5.15
N ALA A 353 3.75 16.23 -5.56
CA ALA A 353 3.51 17.67 -5.67
C ALA A 353 3.44 18.41 -4.32
N MET A 354 3.34 17.70 -3.20
CA MET A 354 3.46 18.32 -1.86
C MET A 354 4.82 18.99 -1.66
N ILE A 355 5.85 18.53 -2.36
CA ILE A 355 7.20 19.10 -2.32
C ILE A 355 7.40 19.88 -3.62
N SER A 356 7.25 21.20 -3.55
CA SER A 356 7.36 22.09 -4.71
C SER A 356 8.77 22.12 -5.29
N GLU A 357 9.79 22.10 -4.42
CA GLU A 357 11.21 22.12 -4.77
C GLU A 357 11.92 20.93 -4.11
N PRO A 358 11.87 19.72 -4.74
CA PRO A 358 12.51 18.55 -4.17
C PRO A 358 14.03 18.72 -4.03
N THR A 359 14.57 18.24 -2.91
CA THR A 359 16.01 18.18 -2.63
C THR A 359 16.42 16.74 -2.31
N VAL A 360 17.73 16.49 -2.28
CA VAL A 360 18.25 15.16 -1.92
C VAL A 360 17.89 14.76 -0.50
N GLU A 361 17.71 15.74 0.38
CA GLU A 361 17.27 15.52 1.77
C GLU A 361 15.77 15.34 1.88
N LYS A 362 14.99 15.83 0.91
CA LYS A 362 13.53 15.72 0.93
C LYS A 362 12.95 15.66 -0.49
N PHE A 363 12.71 14.44 -0.96
CA PHE A 363 11.98 14.15 -2.19
C PHE A 363 10.80 13.19 -1.99
N ILE A 364 10.60 12.72 -0.75
CA ILE A 364 9.40 11.99 -0.31
C ILE A 364 8.81 12.73 0.88
N PRO A 365 7.49 13.01 0.93
CA PRO A 365 6.87 13.58 2.11
C PRO A 365 7.08 12.71 3.35
N ASN A 366 7.18 13.35 4.51
CA ASN A 366 7.19 12.66 5.80
C ASN A 366 5.75 12.46 6.27
N VAL A 367 5.48 11.35 6.97
CA VAL A 367 4.15 11.05 7.50
C VAL A 367 3.60 12.12 8.45
N PHE A 368 4.47 12.89 9.10
CA PHE A 368 4.12 13.98 10.00
C PHE A 368 4.15 15.37 9.34
N ASP A 369 4.37 15.46 8.05
CA ASP A 369 4.20 16.71 7.32
C ASP A 369 2.72 17.11 7.34
N GLY A 370 2.45 18.38 7.59
CA GLY A 370 1.09 18.90 7.56
C GLY A 370 0.45 18.73 6.20
N GLY A 371 -0.79 18.25 6.18
CA GLY A 371 -1.60 18.16 4.96
C GLY A 371 -1.47 16.87 4.16
N VAL A 372 -0.75 15.84 4.63
CA VAL A 372 -0.63 14.54 3.91
C VAL A 372 -2.00 13.91 3.69
N VAL A 373 -2.79 13.74 4.75
CA VAL A 373 -4.12 13.14 4.66
C VAL A 373 -5.03 13.96 3.75
N ASP A 374 -5.05 15.28 3.91
CA ASP A 374 -5.88 16.17 3.09
C ASP A 374 -5.47 16.16 1.62
N THR A 375 -4.18 16.07 1.32
CA THR A 375 -3.67 15.96 -0.05
C THR A 375 -4.19 14.70 -0.73
N VAL A 376 -4.09 13.56 -0.08
CA VAL A 376 -4.59 12.29 -0.63
C VAL A 376 -6.11 12.28 -0.69
N PHE A 377 -6.78 12.77 0.34
CA PHE A 377 -8.23 12.92 0.38
C PHE A 377 -8.75 13.73 -0.82
N ASN A 378 -8.19 14.89 -1.07
CA ASN A 378 -8.58 15.76 -2.17
C ASN A 378 -8.27 15.14 -3.54
N ALA A 379 -7.14 14.46 -3.68
CA ALA A 379 -6.78 13.73 -4.90
C ALA A 379 -7.83 12.66 -5.25
N VAL A 380 -8.31 11.93 -4.25
CA VAL A 380 -9.38 10.92 -4.43
C VAL A 380 -10.69 11.57 -4.86
N LEU A 381 -11.10 12.65 -4.19
CA LEU A 381 -12.33 13.36 -4.54
C LEU A 381 -12.29 13.89 -5.99
N ASP A 382 -11.20 14.51 -6.38
CA ASP A 382 -11.02 15.07 -7.71
C ASP A 382 -11.04 13.98 -8.79
N TYR A 383 -10.34 12.88 -8.54
CA TYR A 383 -10.31 11.74 -9.46
C TYR A 383 -11.71 11.15 -9.69
N ILE A 384 -12.46 10.89 -8.63
CA ILE A 384 -13.81 10.30 -8.73
C ILE A 384 -14.79 11.29 -9.40
N LYS A 385 -14.66 12.58 -9.13
CA LYS A 385 -15.46 13.62 -9.80
C LYS A 385 -15.20 13.65 -11.30
N GLN A 386 -13.94 13.59 -11.73
CA GLN A 386 -13.56 13.57 -13.14
C GLN A 386 -14.10 12.31 -13.85
N GLU A 387 -14.01 11.15 -13.22
CA GLU A 387 -14.57 9.91 -13.77
C GLU A 387 -16.10 10.00 -13.99
N LYS A 388 -16.83 10.56 -13.03
CA LYS A 388 -18.29 10.74 -13.15
C LYS A 388 -18.64 11.68 -14.31
N THR A 389 -17.92 12.79 -14.45
CA THR A 389 -18.12 13.75 -15.55
C THR A 389 -17.87 13.10 -16.91
N MET A 390 -16.77 12.34 -17.05
CA MET A 390 -16.46 11.63 -18.29
C MET A 390 -17.51 10.57 -18.65
N ALA A 391 -18.08 9.87 -17.65
CA ALA A 391 -19.13 8.88 -17.87
C ALA A 391 -20.45 9.55 -18.34
N GLU A 392 -20.76 10.76 -17.84
CA GLU A 392 -21.95 11.53 -18.24
C GLU A 392 -21.81 12.12 -19.65
N GLU A 393 -20.61 12.56 -20.04
CA GLU A 393 -20.32 13.10 -21.36
C GLU A 393 -20.20 12.03 -22.47
N GLY A 394 -19.93 10.78 -22.10
CA GLY A 394 -19.82 9.64 -23.00
C GLY A 394 -21.13 8.91 -23.30
N THR A 395 -22.23 9.32 -22.65
CA THR A 395 -23.60 8.81 -22.88
C THR A 395 -24.42 9.80 -23.68
#